data_8ecebcfc6df0e419c4ba9a81fd0d83b5
#
_entry.id   8ecebcfc6df0e419c4ba9a81fd0d83b5
#
_cell.length_a   1.000
_cell.length_b   1.000
_cell.length_c   1.000
_cell.angle_alpha   90.00
_cell.angle_beta   90.00
_cell.angle_gamma   90.00
#
_symmetry.space_group_name_H-M   'P 1'
#
loop_
_entity.id
_entity.type
_entity.pdbx_description
1 polymer ?
#
loop_
_entity_poly.entity_id
_entity_poly.type
_entity_poly.pdbx_seq_one_letter_code
_entity_poly.pdbx_strand_id
1 'polypeptide(L)'
;MKKKQLNLTSGPILRTLSELALPIMASSFLSTAYNITDMAWIGMLGSKAVAGVGVGGMYVWLSQGLSSLARMGGQVNMAHSLGRGDQKTAAGFAQAALQLTILFSLFVTLISILFTNPLLHFFALNDAATYNSARIYMRITCGLILFSFLSQVLTGLFTAQGDSKTPLKANFFGLILNMILDPLLVLGVGPFPRLEVVGAAVATVTAQIIVLLILVAEILRDHGEANVLHKIRLLSRPDIACLKGVFRIGTPTALQGSLYCIISMILTRMVSGFGDGAIAVQRVGGQIESLSWNTADGFGSALNAFMGQNYGAGKKDRIKSGYHISIRLLICWAALITIAFVFFPRQISVLFFHEEEVIRLSVDYLRIIGFSEIFLSVEMMTVGALSGLGRTQLCSLISVGLTVIRIPLALVLSNTALGLNGIWWALTLSTVSKGIIFYFVFQYICEHSLLRTTNR
;
A
#
# COMPACT_ATOMS: atom_id res chain seq x y z
N MET A 1 17.37 26.75 6.67
CA MET A 1 15.96 27.02 7.09
C MET A 1 15.49 25.83 7.91
N LYS A 2 15.10 26.00 9.18
CA LYS A 2 14.52 24.91 10.00
C LYS A 2 13.24 24.42 9.34
N LYS A 3 13.20 23.16 8.87
CA LYS A 3 11.98 22.54 8.36
C LYS A 3 10.94 22.51 9.50
N LYS A 4 9.82 23.17 9.30
CA LYS A 4 8.71 23.16 10.26
C LYS A 4 7.99 21.84 10.11
N GLN A 5 8.33 20.85 10.96
CA GLN A 5 7.53 19.62 11.08
C GLN A 5 6.11 20.02 11.51
N LEU A 6 5.11 19.38 10.90
CA LEU A 6 3.71 19.60 11.26
C LEU A 6 3.46 19.09 12.68
N ASN A 7 2.98 19.98 13.54
CA ASN A 7 2.52 19.56 14.85
C ASN A 7 1.12 18.95 14.73
N LEU A 8 1.04 17.62 14.77
CA LEU A 8 -0.23 16.89 14.60
C LEU A 8 -1.14 17.02 15.84
N THR A 9 -0.59 17.41 16.97
CA THR A 9 -1.35 17.52 18.24
C THR A 9 -1.94 18.90 18.49
N SER A 10 -1.68 19.91 17.64
CA SER A 10 -2.16 21.29 17.80
C SER A 10 -2.65 21.87 16.46
N GLY A 11 -3.30 23.05 16.53
CA GLY A 11 -3.80 23.76 15.35
C GLY A 11 -5.09 23.21 14.74
N PRO A 12 -5.56 23.80 13.62
CA PRO A 12 -6.80 23.40 12.94
C PRO A 12 -6.66 22.01 12.34
N ILE A 13 -7.57 21.09 12.68
CA ILE A 13 -7.50 19.67 12.32
C ILE A 13 -7.54 19.48 10.81
N LEU A 14 -8.47 20.14 10.11
CA LEU A 14 -8.62 20.03 8.66
C LEU A 14 -7.33 20.39 7.93
N ARG A 15 -6.73 21.53 8.30
CA ARG A 15 -5.49 21.98 7.70
C ARG A 15 -4.34 21.01 7.95
N THR A 16 -4.20 20.55 9.20
CA THR A 16 -3.16 19.59 9.60
C THR A 16 -3.26 18.29 8.82
N LEU A 17 -4.48 17.73 8.71
CA LEU A 17 -4.71 16.50 7.96
C LEU A 17 -4.49 16.69 6.47
N SER A 18 -4.96 17.78 5.86
CA SER A 18 -4.76 18.04 4.43
C SER A 18 -3.29 18.25 4.10
N GLU A 19 -2.55 19.02 4.90
CA GLU A 19 -1.11 19.23 4.69
C GLU A 19 -0.29 17.94 4.81
N LEU A 20 -0.77 16.94 5.58
CA LEU A 20 -0.13 15.64 5.71
C LEU A 20 -0.59 14.68 4.59
N ALA A 21 -1.88 14.64 4.27
CA ALA A 21 -2.48 13.68 3.35
C ALA A 21 -2.17 13.99 1.88
N LEU A 22 -2.24 15.26 1.46
CA LEU A 22 -2.03 15.64 0.06
C LEU A 22 -0.68 15.16 -0.53
N PRO A 23 0.47 15.30 0.19
CA PRO A 23 1.72 14.75 -0.31
C PRO A 23 1.73 13.23 -0.42
N ILE A 24 1.07 12.51 0.51
CA ILE A 24 0.99 11.05 0.48
C ILE A 24 0.15 10.60 -0.72
N MET A 25 -1.00 11.23 -0.94
CA MET A 25 -1.84 10.98 -2.11
C MET A 25 -1.09 11.26 -3.42
N ALA A 26 -0.38 12.38 -3.51
CA ALA A 26 0.43 12.69 -4.68
C ALA A 26 1.51 11.62 -4.94
N SER A 27 2.15 11.10 -3.89
CA SER A 27 3.09 9.97 -4.02
C SER A 27 2.41 8.71 -4.56
N SER A 28 1.19 8.40 -4.09
CA SER A 28 0.43 7.24 -4.55
C SER A 28 0.02 7.37 -6.03
N PHE A 29 -0.41 8.55 -6.47
CA PHE A 29 -0.71 8.81 -7.88
C PHE A 29 0.52 8.69 -8.77
N LEU A 30 1.65 9.25 -8.34
CA LEU A 30 2.92 9.12 -9.05
C LEU A 30 3.34 7.65 -9.19
N SER A 31 3.19 6.86 -8.11
CA SER A 31 3.49 5.42 -8.15
C SER A 31 2.58 4.67 -9.12
N THR A 32 1.29 5.03 -9.21
CA THR A 32 0.37 4.44 -10.18
C THR A 32 0.77 4.78 -11.61
N ALA A 33 1.05 6.06 -11.89
CA ALA A 33 1.51 6.50 -13.22
C ALA A 33 2.81 5.81 -13.62
N TYR A 34 3.75 5.65 -12.68
CA TYR A 34 4.97 4.89 -12.88
C TYR A 34 4.69 3.44 -13.26
N ASN A 35 3.88 2.72 -12.49
CA ASN A 35 3.57 1.31 -12.77
C ASN A 35 2.97 1.11 -14.17
N ILE A 36 2.11 2.03 -14.62
CA ILE A 36 1.53 2.01 -15.97
C ILE A 36 2.60 2.23 -17.03
N THR A 37 3.50 3.20 -16.80
CA THR A 37 4.58 3.53 -17.75
C THR A 37 5.60 2.40 -17.85
N ASP A 38 6.04 1.82 -16.73
CA ASP A 38 6.96 0.69 -16.68
C ASP A 38 6.39 -0.53 -17.45
N MET A 39 5.12 -0.85 -17.21
CA MET A 39 4.44 -1.92 -17.94
C MET A 39 4.32 -1.64 -19.45
N ALA A 40 4.19 -0.38 -19.85
CA ALA A 40 4.15 -0.02 -21.26
C ALA A 40 5.51 -0.26 -21.94
N TRP A 41 6.62 0.12 -21.31
CA TRP A 41 7.97 -0.14 -21.84
C TRP A 41 8.30 -1.63 -21.92
N ILE A 42 7.97 -2.40 -20.87
CA ILE A 42 8.15 -3.86 -20.88
C ILE A 42 7.25 -4.51 -21.94
N GLY A 43 6.05 -3.96 -22.17
CA GLY A 43 5.13 -4.41 -23.21
C GLY A 43 5.72 -4.36 -24.62
N MET A 44 6.60 -3.39 -24.90
CA MET A 44 7.30 -3.28 -26.18
C MET A 44 8.31 -4.42 -26.42
N LEU A 45 8.74 -5.15 -25.39
CA LEU A 45 9.59 -6.34 -25.51
C LEU A 45 8.81 -7.61 -25.90
N GLY A 46 7.47 -7.53 -25.85
CA GLY A 46 6.57 -8.63 -26.17
C GLY A 46 6.01 -9.36 -24.97
N SER A 47 5.00 -10.20 -25.22
CA SER A 47 4.20 -10.88 -24.20
C SER A 47 5.01 -11.80 -23.27
N LYS A 48 6.08 -12.43 -23.77
CA LYS A 48 6.94 -13.31 -22.99
C LYS A 48 7.71 -12.55 -21.90
N ALA A 49 8.23 -11.36 -22.23
CA ALA A 49 8.90 -10.48 -21.28
C ALA A 49 7.92 -9.98 -20.20
N VAL A 50 6.73 -9.53 -20.60
CA VAL A 50 5.67 -9.09 -19.70
C VAL A 50 5.27 -10.21 -18.73
N ALA A 51 5.07 -11.43 -19.24
CA ALA A 51 4.75 -12.58 -18.41
C ALA A 51 5.87 -12.92 -17.42
N GLY A 52 7.13 -12.90 -17.87
CA GLY A 52 8.30 -13.16 -17.03
C GLY A 52 8.45 -12.12 -15.91
N VAL A 53 8.38 -10.84 -16.25
CA VAL A 53 8.43 -9.74 -15.26
C VAL A 53 7.24 -9.81 -14.30
N GLY A 54 6.05 -10.15 -14.81
CA GLY A 54 4.87 -10.34 -13.98
C GLY A 54 5.07 -11.42 -12.91
N VAL A 55 5.57 -12.59 -13.30
CA VAL A 55 5.87 -13.70 -12.37
C VAL A 55 6.98 -13.31 -11.39
N GLY A 56 8.08 -12.74 -11.85
CA GLY A 56 9.16 -12.28 -10.98
C GLY A 56 8.71 -11.21 -9.98
N GLY A 57 7.84 -10.29 -10.44
CA GLY A 57 7.24 -9.23 -9.63
C GLY A 57 6.29 -9.73 -8.53
N MET A 58 5.63 -10.89 -8.72
CA MET A 58 4.78 -11.49 -7.69
C MET A 58 5.55 -11.78 -6.40
N TYR A 59 6.79 -12.22 -6.48
CA TYR A 59 7.64 -12.48 -5.31
C TYR A 59 8.05 -11.19 -4.61
N VAL A 60 8.31 -10.11 -5.37
CA VAL A 60 8.52 -8.77 -4.80
C VAL A 60 7.28 -8.36 -4.03
N TRP A 61 6.09 -8.52 -4.62
CA TRP A 61 4.83 -8.15 -3.98
C TRP A 61 4.51 -9.00 -2.74
N LEU A 62 4.74 -10.31 -2.79
CA LEU A 62 4.57 -11.19 -1.63
C LEU A 62 5.46 -10.77 -0.46
N SER A 63 6.70 -10.38 -0.74
CA SER A 63 7.65 -9.93 0.27
C SER A 63 7.28 -8.59 0.93
N GLN A 64 6.40 -7.78 0.30
CA GLN A 64 5.92 -6.51 0.86
C GLN A 64 5.18 -6.68 2.20
N GLY A 65 4.63 -7.86 2.48
CA GLY A 65 4.06 -8.18 3.79
C GLY A 65 5.05 -7.99 4.93
N LEU A 66 6.31 -8.43 4.75
CA LEU A 66 7.38 -8.26 5.74
C LEU A 66 7.77 -6.79 5.92
N SER A 67 7.88 -6.03 4.83
CA SER A 67 8.11 -4.59 4.88
C SER A 67 6.97 -3.86 5.61
N SER A 68 5.72 -4.23 5.32
CA SER A 68 4.53 -3.68 5.98
C SER A 68 4.52 -3.92 7.48
N LEU A 69 5.00 -5.08 7.96
CA LEU A 69 5.13 -5.39 9.37
C LEU A 69 6.04 -4.36 10.06
N ALA A 70 7.24 -4.17 9.54
CA ALA A 70 8.22 -3.24 10.11
C ALA A 70 7.73 -1.78 10.00
N ARG A 71 7.16 -1.41 8.85
CA ARG A 71 6.62 -0.07 8.59
C ARG A 71 5.50 0.29 9.56
N MET A 72 4.45 -0.53 9.62
CA MET A 72 3.27 -0.24 10.44
C MET A 72 3.62 -0.29 11.93
N GLY A 73 4.39 -1.31 12.35
CA GLY A 73 4.83 -1.45 13.73
C GLY A 73 5.71 -0.28 14.18
N GLY A 74 6.65 0.16 13.35
CA GLY A 74 7.49 1.32 13.61
C GLY A 74 6.71 2.64 13.62
N GLN A 75 5.91 2.89 12.59
CA GLN A 75 5.13 4.11 12.42
C GLN A 75 4.19 4.38 13.59
N VAL A 76 3.38 3.39 13.99
CA VAL A 76 2.37 3.56 15.06
C VAL A 76 3.02 3.75 16.43
N ASN A 77 3.98 2.90 16.79
CA ASN A 77 4.64 3.01 18.09
C ASN A 77 5.47 4.29 18.20
N MET A 78 6.13 4.70 17.13
CA MET A 78 6.84 5.98 17.06
C MET A 78 5.87 7.16 17.21
N ALA A 79 4.73 7.15 16.51
CA ALA A 79 3.72 8.20 16.63
C ALA A 79 3.16 8.31 18.05
N HIS A 80 2.88 7.18 18.72
CA HIS A 80 2.47 7.17 20.13
C HIS A 80 3.52 7.79 21.05
N SER A 81 4.79 7.45 20.85
CA SER A 81 5.89 7.95 21.67
C SER A 81 6.12 9.45 21.46
N LEU A 82 6.04 9.92 20.21
CA LEU A 82 6.10 11.35 19.87
C LEU A 82 4.94 12.13 20.49
N GLY A 83 3.73 11.55 20.47
CA GLY A 83 2.56 12.15 21.10
C GLY A 83 2.72 12.34 22.60
N ARG A 84 3.41 11.41 23.28
CA ARG A 84 3.77 11.51 24.73
C ARG A 84 4.94 12.46 25.01
N GLY A 85 5.61 12.96 23.97
CA GLY A 85 6.83 13.76 24.10
C GLY A 85 8.10 12.92 24.37
N ASP A 86 8.02 11.59 24.33
CA ASP A 86 9.13 10.68 24.58
C ASP A 86 9.92 10.40 23.30
N GLN A 87 10.84 11.30 22.98
CA GLN A 87 11.69 11.19 21.78
C GLN A 87 12.66 10.00 21.85
N LYS A 88 13.08 9.58 23.06
CA LYS A 88 14.03 8.47 23.24
C LYS A 88 13.37 7.16 22.86
N THR A 89 12.19 6.89 23.38
CA THR A 89 11.41 5.68 23.03
C THR A 89 10.98 5.72 21.54
N ALA A 90 10.63 6.91 21.00
CA ALA A 90 10.33 7.06 19.58
C ALA A 90 11.52 6.66 18.69
N ALA A 91 12.75 7.08 19.03
CA ALA A 91 13.97 6.67 18.34
C ALA A 91 14.21 5.16 18.45
N GLY A 92 13.96 4.57 19.63
CA GLY A 92 14.06 3.12 19.86
C GLY A 92 13.14 2.30 18.94
N PHE A 93 11.88 2.71 18.79
CA PHE A 93 10.95 2.05 17.87
C PHE A 93 11.34 2.22 16.40
N ALA A 94 11.80 3.40 16.00
CA ALA A 94 12.29 3.64 14.66
C ALA A 94 13.53 2.79 14.36
N GLN A 95 14.47 2.69 15.29
CA GLN A 95 15.64 1.83 15.19
C GLN A 95 15.25 0.35 15.07
N ALA A 96 14.37 -0.15 15.93
CA ALA A 96 13.89 -1.53 15.89
C ALA A 96 13.22 -1.86 14.54
N ALA A 97 12.40 -0.95 14.01
CA ALA A 97 11.76 -1.11 12.70
C ALA A 97 12.79 -1.20 11.57
N LEU A 98 13.82 -0.35 11.55
CA LEU A 98 14.88 -0.40 10.55
C LEU A 98 15.76 -1.65 10.66
N GLN A 99 16.09 -2.08 11.88
CA GLN A 99 16.85 -3.33 12.11
C GLN A 99 16.08 -4.56 11.62
N LEU A 100 14.77 -4.63 11.91
CA LEU A 100 13.90 -5.68 11.38
C LEU A 100 13.80 -5.63 9.85
N THR A 101 13.75 -4.44 9.28
CA THR A 101 13.72 -4.24 7.84
C THR A 101 14.96 -4.81 7.17
N ILE A 102 16.15 -4.55 7.73
CA ILE A 102 17.40 -5.12 7.25
C ILE A 102 17.38 -6.64 7.36
N LEU A 103 16.96 -7.18 8.49
CA LEU A 103 16.87 -8.63 8.70
C LEU A 103 15.92 -9.29 7.68
N PHE A 104 14.71 -8.73 7.50
CA PHE A 104 13.74 -9.26 6.56
C PHE A 104 14.19 -9.14 5.10
N SER A 105 14.83 -8.04 4.73
CA SER A 105 15.36 -7.89 3.38
C SER A 105 16.48 -8.88 3.09
N LEU A 106 17.40 -9.11 4.03
CA LEU A 106 18.45 -10.13 3.90
C LEU A 106 17.85 -11.54 3.81
N PHE A 107 16.82 -11.84 4.58
CA PHE A 107 16.08 -13.10 4.51
C PHE A 107 15.44 -13.32 3.13
N VAL A 108 14.73 -12.30 2.60
CA VAL A 108 14.12 -12.37 1.27
C VAL A 108 15.20 -12.50 0.18
N THR A 109 16.26 -11.72 0.26
CA THR A 109 17.39 -11.79 -0.67
C THR A 109 18.00 -13.21 -0.70
N LEU A 110 18.29 -13.77 0.47
CA LEU A 110 18.89 -15.10 0.60
C LEU A 110 17.96 -16.17 0.01
N ILE A 111 16.68 -16.17 0.37
CA ILE A 111 15.70 -17.12 -0.19
C ILE A 111 15.58 -16.94 -1.69
N SER A 112 15.46 -15.71 -2.18
CA SER A 112 15.28 -15.45 -3.61
C SER A 112 16.49 -15.89 -4.45
N ILE A 113 17.71 -15.74 -3.93
CA ILE A 113 18.92 -16.17 -4.63
C ILE A 113 19.09 -17.69 -4.58
N LEU A 114 18.96 -18.31 -3.40
CA LEU A 114 19.19 -19.75 -3.21
C LEU A 114 18.08 -20.60 -3.83
N PHE A 115 16.85 -20.16 -3.73
CA PHE A 115 15.68 -20.93 -4.15
C PHE A 115 14.98 -20.35 -5.40
N THR A 116 15.68 -19.57 -6.23
CA THR A 116 15.11 -18.99 -7.47
C THR A 116 14.44 -20.06 -8.33
N ASN A 117 15.14 -21.19 -8.59
CA ASN A 117 14.62 -22.23 -9.47
C ASN A 117 13.39 -22.94 -8.89
N PRO A 118 13.39 -23.46 -7.64
CA PRO A 118 12.19 -24.05 -7.03
C PRO A 118 11.00 -23.10 -6.99
N LEU A 119 11.21 -21.82 -6.67
CA LEU A 119 10.16 -20.80 -6.63
C LEU A 119 9.53 -20.59 -8.02
N LEU A 120 10.34 -20.49 -9.08
CA LEU A 120 9.84 -20.31 -10.44
C LEU A 120 9.19 -21.57 -10.99
N HIS A 121 9.65 -22.78 -10.61
CA HIS A 121 9.01 -24.04 -11.00
C HIS A 121 7.56 -24.15 -10.48
N PHE A 122 7.22 -23.49 -9.36
CA PHE A 122 5.85 -23.42 -8.87
C PHE A 122 4.86 -22.88 -9.91
N PHE A 123 5.29 -21.97 -10.78
CA PHE A 123 4.44 -21.39 -11.83
C PHE A 123 4.36 -22.23 -13.11
N ALA A 124 5.07 -23.36 -13.18
CA ALA A 124 5.08 -24.28 -14.33
C ALA A 124 5.23 -23.55 -15.69
N LEU A 125 6.19 -22.62 -15.76
CA LEU A 125 6.47 -21.85 -16.99
C LEU A 125 7.03 -22.79 -18.07
N ASN A 126 6.27 -22.97 -19.15
CA ASN A 126 6.66 -23.87 -20.24
C ASN A 126 7.63 -23.24 -21.25
N ASP A 127 7.67 -21.91 -21.33
CA ASP A 127 8.53 -21.19 -22.29
C ASP A 127 9.84 -20.75 -21.62
N ALA A 128 10.97 -21.17 -22.21
CA ALA A 128 12.30 -20.90 -21.70
C ALA A 128 12.65 -19.40 -21.63
N ALA A 129 12.15 -18.59 -22.57
CA ALA A 129 12.38 -17.16 -22.60
C ALA A 129 11.64 -16.46 -21.43
N THR A 130 10.37 -16.84 -21.22
CA THR A 130 9.57 -16.36 -20.07
C THR A 130 10.21 -16.75 -18.74
N TYR A 131 10.68 -17.99 -18.61
CA TYR A 131 11.37 -18.46 -17.41
C TYR A 131 12.64 -17.66 -17.15
N ASN A 132 13.48 -17.45 -18.18
CA ASN A 132 14.71 -16.70 -18.02
C ASN A 132 14.46 -15.23 -17.65
N SER A 133 13.45 -14.60 -18.25
CA SER A 133 13.03 -13.24 -17.91
C SER A 133 12.58 -13.14 -16.45
N ALA A 134 11.75 -14.08 -15.99
CA ALA A 134 11.31 -14.14 -14.60
C ALA A 134 12.48 -14.33 -13.63
N ARG A 135 13.41 -15.24 -13.97
CA ARG A 135 14.63 -15.53 -13.19
C ARG A 135 15.52 -14.31 -13.01
N ILE A 136 15.79 -13.62 -14.11
CA ILE A 136 16.65 -12.43 -14.10
C ILE A 136 15.99 -11.32 -13.28
N TYR A 137 14.75 -11.01 -13.60
CA TYR A 137 14.01 -9.94 -12.92
C TYR A 137 13.91 -10.19 -11.41
N MET A 138 13.50 -11.40 -11.01
CA MET A 138 13.41 -11.78 -9.60
C MET A 138 14.76 -11.69 -8.88
N ARG A 139 15.86 -12.18 -9.49
CA ARG A 139 17.18 -12.13 -8.86
C ARG A 139 17.69 -10.72 -8.62
N ILE A 140 17.44 -9.80 -9.55
CA ILE A 140 17.86 -8.40 -9.42
C ILE A 140 16.96 -7.69 -8.40
N THR A 141 15.66 -7.75 -8.57
CA THR A 141 14.72 -6.98 -7.74
C THR A 141 14.59 -7.50 -6.31
N CYS A 142 14.50 -8.83 -6.11
CA CYS A 142 14.51 -9.42 -4.78
C CYS A 142 15.91 -9.50 -4.18
N GLY A 143 16.96 -9.63 -4.99
CA GLY A 143 18.36 -9.59 -4.54
C GLY A 143 18.76 -8.24 -3.95
N LEU A 144 18.16 -7.16 -4.42
CA LEU A 144 18.40 -5.78 -3.96
C LEU A 144 17.18 -5.17 -3.27
N ILE A 145 16.28 -5.98 -2.72
CA ILE A 145 15.03 -5.54 -2.11
C ILE A 145 15.23 -4.65 -0.87
N LEU A 146 16.42 -4.70 -0.27
CA LEU A 146 16.80 -3.88 0.88
C LEU A 146 16.49 -2.39 0.66
N PHE A 147 16.79 -1.87 -0.52
CA PHE A 147 16.60 -0.46 -0.84
C PHE A 147 15.11 -0.08 -0.84
N SER A 148 14.28 -0.95 -1.41
CA SER A 148 12.82 -0.78 -1.42
C SER A 148 12.23 -0.83 -0.01
N PHE A 149 12.62 -1.83 0.78
CA PHE A 149 12.10 -2.02 2.13
C PHE A 149 12.49 -0.85 3.05
N LEU A 150 13.75 -0.43 3.01
CA LEU A 150 14.22 0.72 3.81
C LEU A 150 13.50 2.02 3.41
N SER A 151 13.32 2.27 2.11
CA SER A 151 12.59 3.45 1.63
C SER A 151 11.14 3.47 2.13
N GLN A 152 10.45 2.33 2.11
CA GLN A 152 9.07 2.23 2.59
C GLN A 152 8.97 2.44 4.10
N VAL A 153 9.85 1.82 4.89
CA VAL A 153 9.83 1.98 6.34
C VAL A 153 10.20 3.41 6.74
N LEU A 154 11.22 4.00 6.12
CA LEU A 154 11.55 5.40 6.34
C LEU A 154 10.40 6.35 5.98
N THR A 155 9.70 6.09 4.87
CA THR A 155 8.49 6.85 4.50
C THR A 155 7.44 6.83 5.62
N GLY A 156 7.19 5.65 6.22
CA GLY A 156 6.29 5.51 7.37
C GLY A 156 6.77 6.28 8.61
N LEU A 157 8.08 6.22 8.90
CA LEU A 157 8.67 6.91 10.04
C LEU A 157 8.64 8.45 9.86
N PHE A 158 8.92 8.96 8.67
CA PHE A 158 8.74 10.39 8.35
C PHE A 158 7.28 10.82 8.51
N THR A 159 6.33 10.02 8.03
CA THR A 159 4.90 10.29 8.20
C THR A 159 4.50 10.33 9.68
N ALA A 160 5.05 9.42 10.51
CA ALA A 160 4.84 9.41 11.95
C ALA A 160 5.31 10.69 12.65
N GLN A 161 6.36 11.34 12.12
CA GLN A 161 6.85 12.64 12.60
C GLN A 161 6.02 13.84 12.08
N GLY A 162 5.06 13.62 11.17
CA GLY A 162 4.31 14.68 10.53
C GLY A 162 5.00 15.29 9.30
N ASP A 163 6.03 14.62 8.75
CA ASP A 163 6.70 15.03 7.51
C ASP A 163 6.37 14.07 6.37
N SER A 164 5.35 14.38 5.59
CA SER A 164 5.01 13.66 4.35
C SER A 164 5.63 14.29 3.10
N LYS A 165 6.16 15.51 3.20
CA LYS A 165 6.74 16.24 2.06
C LYS A 165 8.10 15.67 1.66
N THR A 166 8.89 15.22 2.62
CA THR A 166 10.19 14.59 2.36
C THR A 166 10.05 13.29 1.58
N PRO A 167 9.20 12.32 2.00
CA PRO A 167 8.91 11.14 1.19
C PRO A 167 8.34 11.46 -0.20
N LEU A 168 7.44 12.45 -0.32
CA LEU A 168 6.92 12.86 -1.63
C LEU A 168 8.05 13.30 -2.55
N LYS A 169 8.96 14.18 -2.09
CA LYS A 169 10.10 14.64 -2.90
C LYS A 169 10.99 13.48 -3.32
N ALA A 170 11.34 12.60 -2.37
CA ALA A 170 12.19 11.45 -2.66
C ALA A 170 11.55 10.53 -3.71
N ASN A 171 10.27 10.18 -3.53
CA ASN A 171 9.52 9.35 -4.47
C ASN A 171 9.37 10.02 -5.84
N PHE A 172 9.11 11.34 -5.88
CA PHE A 172 9.01 12.08 -7.14
C PHE A 172 10.29 11.98 -7.96
N PHE A 173 11.45 12.23 -7.35
CA PHE A 173 12.72 12.12 -8.05
C PHE A 173 13.04 10.67 -8.45
N GLY A 174 12.78 9.70 -7.59
CA GLY A 174 12.97 8.29 -7.90
C GLY A 174 12.10 7.82 -9.06
N LEU A 175 10.81 8.17 -9.05
CA LEU A 175 9.87 7.79 -10.12
C LEU A 175 10.21 8.46 -11.47
N ILE A 176 10.53 9.74 -11.47
CA ILE A 176 10.96 10.42 -12.70
C ILE A 176 12.25 9.78 -13.26
N LEU A 177 13.23 9.53 -12.38
CA LEU A 177 14.46 8.87 -12.80
C LEU A 177 14.18 7.50 -13.42
N ASN A 178 13.30 6.71 -12.82
CA ASN A 178 12.92 5.42 -13.36
C ASN A 178 12.24 5.54 -14.73
N MET A 179 11.26 6.46 -14.88
CA MET A 179 10.59 6.72 -16.16
C MET A 179 11.56 7.14 -17.28
N ILE A 180 12.69 7.77 -16.94
CA ILE A 180 13.74 8.11 -17.89
C ILE A 180 14.66 6.91 -18.16
N LEU A 181 15.04 6.16 -17.10
CA LEU A 181 15.95 5.02 -17.23
C LEU A 181 15.31 3.84 -17.97
N ASP A 182 14.00 3.62 -17.83
CA ASP A 182 13.32 2.50 -18.49
C ASP A 182 13.53 2.50 -20.01
N PRO A 183 13.15 3.54 -20.79
CA PRO A 183 13.38 3.51 -22.23
C PRO A 183 14.88 3.44 -22.59
N LEU A 184 15.75 4.06 -21.80
CA LEU A 184 17.19 4.04 -22.05
C LEU A 184 17.78 2.64 -21.89
N LEU A 185 17.40 1.91 -20.84
CA LEU A 185 17.98 0.60 -20.52
C LEU A 185 17.17 -0.56 -21.11
N VAL A 186 15.84 -0.45 -21.21
CA VAL A 186 14.99 -1.51 -21.75
C VAL A 186 15.12 -1.58 -23.25
N LEU A 187 15.04 -0.45 -23.94
CA LEU A 187 15.04 -0.38 -25.41
C LEU A 187 16.43 -0.07 -25.99
N GLY A 188 17.36 0.41 -25.17
CA GLY A 188 18.69 0.81 -25.62
C GLY A 188 18.68 2.12 -26.41
N VAL A 189 17.93 3.13 -25.92
CA VAL A 189 17.87 4.44 -26.59
C VAL A 189 19.15 5.23 -26.32
N GLY A 190 19.72 5.82 -27.34
CA GLY A 190 20.96 6.62 -27.25
C GLY A 190 22.21 5.77 -27.10
N PRO A 191 23.18 6.12 -26.20
CA PRO A 191 24.45 5.42 -26.03
C PRO A 191 24.36 4.16 -25.16
N PHE A 192 23.15 3.82 -24.65
CA PHE A 192 22.95 2.71 -23.73
C PHE A 192 22.71 1.38 -24.47
N PRO A 193 23.24 0.26 -23.96
CA PRO A 193 22.97 -1.05 -24.52
C PRO A 193 21.52 -1.44 -24.23
N ARG A 194 20.89 -2.15 -25.16
CA ARG A 194 19.57 -2.74 -24.96
C ARG A 194 19.65 -3.89 -23.98
N LEU A 195 19.22 -3.65 -22.75
CA LEU A 195 19.29 -4.63 -21.66
C LEU A 195 17.96 -5.38 -21.45
N GLU A 196 16.89 -4.99 -22.12
CA GLU A 196 15.56 -5.63 -22.04
C GLU A 196 15.06 -5.74 -20.59
N VAL A 197 14.72 -6.96 -20.14
CA VAL A 197 14.22 -7.22 -18.76
C VAL A 197 15.26 -6.88 -17.69
N VAL A 198 16.55 -7.06 -17.98
CA VAL A 198 17.64 -6.61 -17.06
C VAL A 198 17.55 -5.10 -16.87
N GLY A 199 17.34 -4.37 -17.99
CA GLY A 199 17.19 -2.91 -17.98
C GLY A 199 16.07 -2.43 -17.06
N ALA A 200 14.88 -3.03 -17.18
CA ALA A 200 13.73 -2.72 -16.32
C ALA A 200 14.05 -2.98 -14.82
N ALA A 201 14.63 -4.13 -14.50
CA ALA A 201 15.01 -4.46 -13.13
C ALA A 201 16.06 -3.49 -12.56
N VAL A 202 17.07 -3.14 -13.33
CA VAL A 202 18.13 -2.19 -12.94
C VAL A 202 17.57 -0.79 -12.77
N ALA A 203 16.73 -0.32 -13.68
CA ALA A 203 16.08 1.00 -13.58
C ALA A 203 15.25 1.12 -12.30
N THR A 204 14.42 0.11 -12.00
CA THR A 204 13.60 0.05 -10.78
C THR A 204 14.46 0.09 -9.53
N VAL A 205 15.50 -0.73 -9.43
CA VAL A 205 16.38 -0.76 -8.25
C VAL A 205 17.16 0.54 -8.11
N THR A 206 17.65 1.10 -9.21
CA THR A 206 18.37 2.39 -9.20
C THR A 206 17.47 3.52 -8.67
N ALA A 207 16.22 3.56 -9.12
CA ALA A 207 15.24 4.53 -8.60
C ALA A 207 15.04 4.38 -7.09
N GLN A 208 14.93 3.14 -6.59
CA GLN A 208 14.76 2.87 -5.15
C GLN A 208 16.02 3.25 -4.34
N ILE A 209 17.20 3.05 -4.88
CA ILE A 209 18.46 3.52 -4.28
C ILE A 209 18.45 5.04 -4.15
N ILE A 210 18.07 5.76 -5.20
CA ILE A 210 18.00 7.23 -5.17
C ILE A 210 16.97 7.72 -4.15
N VAL A 211 15.79 7.09 -4.10
CA VAL A 211 14.78 7.41 -3.05
C VAL A 211 15.39 7.26 -1.66
N LEU A 212 16.05 6.14 -1.39
CA LEU A 212 16.69 5.89 -0.10
C LEU A 212 17.79 6.92 0.20
N LEU A 213 18.65 7.21 -0.77
CA LEU A 213 19.72 8.21 -0.60
C LEU A 213 19.17 9.60 -0.27
N ILE A 214 18.09 10.02 -0.94
CA ILE A 214 17.44 11.30 -0.64
C ILE A 214 16.86 11.29 0.79
N LEU A 215 16.18 10.23 1.20
CA LEU A 215 15.63 10.12 2.55
C LEU A 215 16.73 10.15 3.63
N VAL A 216 17.81 9.41 3.41
CA VAL A 216 18.97 9.39 4.33
C VAL A 216 19.68 10.74 4.36
N ALA A 217 19.89 11.37 3.20
CA ALA A 217 20.49 12.71 3.13
C ALA A 217 19.66 13.74 3.90
N GLU A 218 18.33 13.68 3.83
CA GLU A 218 17.47 14.57 4.60
C GLU A 218 17.54 14.31 6.12
N ILE A 219 17.70 13.05 6.55
CA ILE A 219 17.94 12.72 7.97
C ILE A 219 19.25 13.32 8.44
N LEU A 220 20.31 13.21 7.63
CA LEU A 220 21.64 13.71 7.97
C LEU A 220 21.75 15.26 7.94
N ARG A 221 20.94 15.89 7.09
CA ARG A 221 20.92 17.39 6.98
C ARG A 221 20.12 18.07 8.07
N ASP A 222 19.10 17.40 8.59
CA ASP A 222 18.21 17.97 9.61
C ASP A 222 18.70 17.63 11.01
N HIS A 223 19.56 18.47 11.57
CA HIS A 223 20.06 18.38 12.95
C HIS A 223 19.09 18.98 13.99
N GLY A 224 17.84 19.27 13.59
CA GLY A 224 16.84 19.82 14.52
C GLY A 224 16.54 18.84 15.67
N GLU A 225 16.37 19.38 16.88
CA GLU A 225 16.03 18.56 18.07
C GLU A 225 14.74 17.76 17.88
N ALA A 226 13.85 18.23 17.00
CA ALA A 226 12.59 17.56 16.64
C ALA A 226 12.79 16.34 15.72
N ASN A 227 13.95 16.21 15.06
CA ASN A 227 14.23 15.06 14.19
C ASN A 227 14.72 13.87 15.00
N VAL A 228 13.78 13.00 15.34
CA VAL A 228 14.06 11.77 16.09
C VAL A 228 14.88 10.76 15.28
N LEU A 229 14.77 10.77 13.96
CA LEU A 229 15.48 9.85 13.07
C LEU A 229 16.99 10.07 13.06
N HIS A 230 17.44 11.30 13.32
CA HIS A 230 18.88 11.60 13.45
C HIS A 230 19.53 10.94 14.68
N LYS A 231 18.73 10.57 15.69
CA LYS A 231 19.20 9.96 16.95
C LYS A 231 19.34 8.43 16.87
N ILE A 232 19.02 7.82 15.73
CA ILE A 232 19.04 6.36 15.54
C ILE A 232 20.48 5.86 15.43
N ARG A 233 20.77 4.77 16.14
CA ARG A 233 22.06 4.05 16.09
C ARG A 233 21.83 2.63 15.61
N LEU A 234 21.84 2.41 14.30
CA LEU A 234 21.52 1.11 13.68
C LEU A 234 22.40 -0.05 14.15
N LEU A 235 23.66 0.21 14.50
CA LEU A 235 24.62 -0.79 14.96
C LEU A 235 24.54 -1.09 16.48
N SER A 236 23.73 -0.36 17.24
CA SER A 236 23.53 -0.66 18.65
C SER A 236 22.63 -1.87 18.84
N ARG A 237 22.73 -2.52 20.02
CA ARG A 237 21.89 -3.67 20.35
C ARG A 237 20.41 -3.29 20.27
N PRO A 238 19.58 -4.13 19.63
CA PRO A 238 18.15 -3.86 19.53
C PRO A 238 17.50 -3.93 20.94
N ASP A 239 16.61 -2.98 21.21
CA ASP A 239 15.76 -3.05 22.39
C ASP A 239 14.64 -4.08 22.15
N ILE A 240 14.66 -5.15 22.94
CA ILE A 240 13.68 -6.25 22.83
C ILE A 240 12.26 -5.76 23.09
N ALA A 241 12.05 -4.76 23.95
CA ALA A 241 10.73 -4.21 24.21
C ALA A 241 10.20 -3.48 22.95
N CYS A 242 11.06 -2.69 22.31
CA CYS A 242 10.72 -2.02 21.04
C CYS A 242 10.46 -3.04 19.93
N LEU A 243 11.27 -4.09 19.79
CA LEU A 243 11.05 -5.17 18.82
C LEU A 243 9.69 -5.84 19.02
N LYS A 244 9.38 -6.26 20.26
CA LYS A 244 8.06 -6.86 20.58
C LYS A 244 6.92 -5.91 20.25
N GLY A 245 7.07 -4.62 20.52
CA GLY A 245 6.07 -3.60 20.16
C GLY A 245 5.85 -3.51 18.66
N VAL A 246 6.92 -3.51 17.85
CA VAL A 246 6.84 -3.50 16.38
C VAL A 246 6.13 -4.75 15.87
N PHE A 247 6.50 -5.94 16.36
CA PHE A 247 5.84 -7.20 15.98
C PHE A 247 4.36 -7.22 16.35
N ARG A 248 4.02 -6.79 17.55
CA ARG A 248 2.63 -6.79 18.05
C ARG A 248 1.68 -5.97 17.17
N ILE A 249 2.15 -4.83 16.68
CA ILE A 249 1.36 -3.92 15.82
C ILE A 249 1.44 -4.34 14.35
N GLY A 250 2.61 -4.76 13.88
CA GLY A 250 2.86 -5.01 12.47
C GLY A 250 2.39 -6.38 11.98
N THR A 251 2.49 -7.44 12.80
CA THR A 251 2.12 -8.80 12.36
C THR A 251 0.67 -8.93 11.88
N PRO A 252 -0.35 -8.37 12.58
CA PRO A 252 -1.72 -8.44 12.09
C PRO A 252 -1.89 -7.79 10.71
N THR A 253 -1.22 -6.66 10.48
CA THR A 253 -1.28 -5.95 9.19
C THR A 253 -0.63 -6.76 8.07
N ALA A 254 0.51 -7.39 8.32
CA ALA A 254 1.20 -8.25 7.36
C ALA A 254 0.35 -9.47 6.98
N LEU A 255 -0.24 -10.14 7.97
CA LEU A 255 -1.15 -11.27 7.73
C LEU A 255 -2.38 -10.86 6.95
N GLN A 256 -2.98 -9.72 7.27
CA GLN A 256 -4.14 -9.17 6.54
C GLN A 256 -3.80 -8.96 5.06
N GLY A 257 -2.67 -8.34 4.74
CA GLY A 257 -2.23 -8.11 3.37
C GLY A 257 -1.98 -9.41 2.60
N SER A 258 -1.29 -10.38 3.22
CA SER A 258 -1.01 -11.68 2.59
C SER A 258 -2.27 -12.48 2.32
N LEU A 259 -3.21 -12.53 3.26
CA LEU A 259 -4.49 -13.22 3.11
C LEU A 259 -5.38 -12.55 2.05
N TYR A 260 -5.41 -11.22 2.01
CA TYR A 260 -6.11 -10.50 0.96
C TYR A 260 -5.59 -10.88 -0.44
N CYS A 261 -4.28 -10.98 -0.60
CA CYS A 261 -3.64 -11.41 -1.83
C CYS A 261 -4.09 -12.82 -2.24
N ILE A 262 -4.03 -13.79 -1.32
CA ILE A 262 -4.43 -15.17 -1.59
C ILE A 262 -5.91 -15.26 -2.00
N ILE A 263 -6.79 -14.56 -1.28
CA ILE A 263 -8.23 -14.54 -1.58
C ILE A 263 -8.48 -13.92 -2.95
N SER A 264 -7.78 -12.81 -3.29
CA SER A 264 -7.89 -12.17 -4.60
C SER A 264 -7.44 -13.11 -5.73
N MET A 265 -6.38 -13.91 -5.52
CA MET A 265 -5.95 -14.92 -6.50
C MET A 265 -7.01 -16.00 -6.72
N ILE A 266 -7.66 -16.49 -5.65
CA ILE A 266 -8.75 -17.47 -5.74
C ILE A 266 -9.92 -16.89 -6.54
N LEU A 267 -10.34 -15.67 -6.23
CA LEU A 267 -11.45 -15.01 -6.93
C LEU A 267 -11.11 -14.76 -8.42
N THR A 268 -9.88 -14.37 -8.73
CA THR A 268 -9.43 -14.21 -10.12
C THR A 268 -9.48 -15.54 -10.88
N ARG A 269 -9.13 -16.66 -10.23
CA ARG A 269 -9.30 -17.99 -10.82
C ARG A 269 -10.75 -18.34 -11.09
N MET A 270 -11.67 -17.94 -10.21
CA MET A 270 -13.12 -18.14 -10.46
C MET A 270 -13.59 -17.34 -11.68
N VAL A 271 -13.14 -16.08 -11.80
CA VAL A 271 -13.46 -15.21 -12.96
C VAL A 271 -12.91 -15.80 -14.25
N SER A 272 -11.72 -16.43 -14.23
CA SER A 272 -11.13 -17.05 -15.44
C SER A 272 -11.99 -18.12 -16.06
N GLY A 273 -12.87 -18.76 -15.29
CA GLY A 273 -13.86 -19.72 -15.79
C GLY A 273 -14.92 -19.11 -16.72
N PHE A 274 -15.06 -17.78 -16.76
CA PHE A 274 -16.01 -17.05 -17.61
C PHE A 274 -15.38 -16.47 -18.87
N GLY A 275 -14.13 -16.77 -19.14
CA GLY A 275 -13.42 -16.39 -20.37
C GLY A 275 -12.45 -15.20 -20.24
N ASP A 276 -11.69 -14.97 -21.31
CA ASP A 276 -10.60 -13.98 -21.31
C ASP A 276 -11.11 -12.54 -21.16
N GLY A 277 -12.28 -12.24 -21.73
CA GLY A 277 -12.92 -10.93 -21.59
C GLY A 277 -13.23 -10.57 -20.13
N ALA A 278 -13.68 -11.54 -19.33
CA ALA A 278 -13.94 -11.34 -17.91
C ALA A 278 -12.66 -11.05 -17.11
N ILE A 279 -11.56 -11.74 -17.42
CA ILE A 279 -10.24 -11.48 -16.81
C ILE A 279 -9.75 -10.09 -17.19
N ALA A 280 -9.86 -9.70 -18.47
CA ALA A 280 -9.46 -8.40 -18.95
C ALA A 280 -10.23 -7.27 -18.24
N VAL A 281 -11.56 -7.43 -18.11
CA VAL A 281 -12.42 -6.47 -17.41
C VAL A 281 -12.05 -6.34 -15.96
N GLN A 282 -11.86 -7.45 -15.23
CA GLN A 282 -11.46 -7.39 -13.83
C GLN A 282 -10.10 -6.73 -13.64
N ARG A 283 -9.16 -6.98 -14.55
CA ARG A 283 -7.80 -6.41 -14.47
C ARG A 283 -7.79 -4.92 -14.74
N VAL A 284 -8.43 -4.48 -15.82
CA VAL A 284 -8.53 -3.06 -16.19
C VAL A 284 -9.43 -2.32 -15.19
N GLY A 285 -10.57 -2.90 -14.83
CA GLY A 285 -11.47 -2.35 -13.82
C GLY A 285 -10.77 -2.12 -12.48
N GLY A 286 -9.96 -3.09 -12.03
CA GLY A 286 -9.13 -2.94 -10.83
C GLY A 286 -8.10 -1.80 -10.94
N GLN A 287 -7.54 -1.52 -12.13
CA GLN A 287 -6.67 -0.36 -12.34
C GLN A 287 -7.45 0.96 -12.24
N ILE A 288 -8.67 1.01 -12.77
CA ILE A 288 -9.55 2.18 -12.66
C ILE A 288 -9.92 2.43 -11.18
N GLU A 289 -10.31 1.37 -10.46
CA GLU A 289 -10.63 1.40 -9.03
C GLU A 289 -9.41 1.83 -8.18
N SER A 290 -8.19 1.49 -8.61
CA SER A 290 -6.96 1.82 -7.88
C SER A 290 -6.78 3.32 -7.65
N LEU A 291 -7.36 4.17 -8.49
CA LEU A 291 -7.36 5.62 -8.31
C LEU A 291 -8.11 6.04 -7.03
N SER A 292 -9.27 5.44 -6.79
CA SER A 292 -10.04 5.64 -5.56
C SER A 292 -9.34 5.05 -4.35
N TRP A 293 -8.90 3.80 -4.47
CA TRP A 293 -8.22 3.07 -3.41
C TRP A 293 -6.92 3.74 -2.95
N ASN A 294 -6.06 4.19 -3.87
CA ASN A 294 -4.80 4.87 -3.54
C ASN A 294 -5.05 6.22 -2.83
N THR A 295 -6.12 6.92 -3.21
CA THR A 295 -6.54 8.15 -2.52
C THR A 295 -6.95 7.85 -1.08
N ALA A 296 -7.79 6.83 -0.88
CA ALA A 296 -8.25 6.43 0.43
C ALA A 296 -7.11 5.92 1.33
N ASP A 297 -6.16 5.13 0.79
CA ASP A 297 -4.97 4.66 1.51
C ASP A 297 -4.05 5.81 1.92
N GLY A 298 -3.81 6.77 1.04
CA GLY A 298 -3.02 7.96 1.34
C GLY A 298 -3.60 8.78 2.50
N PHE A 299 -4.92 9.01 2.49
CA PHE A 299 -5.61 9.66 3.60
C PHE A 299 -5.61 8.81 4.87
N GLY A 300 -5.83 7.49 4.77
CA GLY A 300 -5.78 6.55 5.87
C GLY A 300 -4.40 6.54 6.55
N SER A 301 -3.32 6.61 5.77
CA SER A 301 -1.95 6.68 6.29
C SER A 301 -1.68 8.00 7.03
N ALA A 302 -2.17 9.14 6.52
CA ALA A 302 -2.10 10.42 7.20
C ALA A 302 -2.89 10.41 8.52
N LEU A 303 -4.11 9.87 8.47
CA LEU A 303 -4.96 9.74 9.64
C LEU A 303 -4.34 8.82 10.69
N ASN A 304 -3.68 7.75 10.28
CA ASN A 304 -2.94 6.85 11.18
C ASN A 304 -1.91 7.61 12.02
N ALA A 305 -1.06 8.41 11.40
CA ALA A 305 -0.06 9.20 12.10
C ALA A 305 -0.70 10.27 13.02
N PHE A 306 -1.75 10.95 12.54
CA PHE A 306 -2.51 11.92 13.33
C PHE A 306 -3.14 11.27 14.56
N MET A 307 -3.81 10.13 14.40
CA MET A 307 -4.41 9.38 15.49
C MET A 307 -3.37 8.91 16.49
N GLY A 308 -2.24 8.37 16.01
CA GLY A 308 -1.16 7.87 16.86
C GLY A 308 -0.59 8.96 17.76
N GLN A 309 -0.25 10.13 17.21
CA GLN A 309 0.28 11.23 18.02
C GLN A 309 -0.75 11.79 19.01
N ASN A 310 -2.01 11.99 18.58
CA ASN A 310 -3.06 12.49 19.48
C ASN A 310 -3.44 11.46 20.55
N TYR A 311 -3.36 10.16 20.25
CA TYR A 311 -3.55 9.10 21.23
C TYR A 311 -2.42 9.10 22.27
N GLY A 312 -1.16 9.19 21.84
CA GLY A 312 -0.01 9.33 22.73
C GLY A 312 -0.09 10.59 23.60
N ALA A 313 -0.61 11.70 23.05
CA ALA A 313 -0.81 12.96 23.77
C ALA A 313 -2.10 12.99 24.65
N GLY A 314 -2.92 11.96 24.68
CA GLY A 314 -4.16 11.90 25.43
C GLY A 314 -5.29 12.81 24.91
N LYS A 315 -5.20 13.33 23.67
CA LYS A 315 -6.13 14.30 23.09
C LYS A 315 -7.34 13.65 22.43
N LYS A 316 -8.25 13.12 23.23
CA LYS A 316 -9.43 12.33 22.80
C LYS A 316 -10.38 13.09 21.88
N ASP A 317 -10.67 14.36 22.16
CA ASP A 317 -11.58 15.18 21.35
C ASP A 317 -10.99 15.42 19.95
N ARG A 318 -9.65 15.57 19.84
CA ARG A 318 -8.99 15.69 18.55
C ARG A 318 -9.05 14.39 17.75
N ILE A 319 -8.95 13.22 18.40
CA ILE A 319 -9.13 11.91 17.76
C ILE A 319 -10.51 11.81 17.14
N LYS A 320 -11.57 12.09 17.93
CA LYS A 320 -12.95 12.03 17.48
C LYS A 320 -13.22 13.02 16.34
N SER A 321 -12.84 14.28 16.52
CA SER A 321 -13.03 15.32 15.51
C SER A 321 -12.23 15.04 14.23
N GLY A 322 -10.98 14.56 14.37
CA GLY A 322 -10.13 14.20 13.24
C GLY A 322 -10.72 13.09 12.39
N TYR A 323 -11.29 12.05 13.01
CA TYR A 323 -11.98 10.99 12.30
C TYR A 323 -13.19 11.51 11.52
N HIS A 324 -14.08 12.28 12.18
CA HIS A 324 -15.28 12.77 11.52
C HIS A 324 -15.00 13.75 10.38
N ILE A 325 -13.97 14.60 10.52
CA ILE A 325 -13.56 15.50 9.44
C ILE A 325 -13.02 14.69 8.26
N SER A 326 -12.15 13.74 8.53
CA SER A 326 -11.51 12.91 7.49
C SER A 326 -12.54 12.08 6.73
N ILE A 327 -13.48 11.45 7.46
CA ILE A 327 -14.48 10.59 6.83
C ILE A 327 -15.44 11.39 5.93
N ARG A 328 -15.83 12.60 6.36
CA ARG A 328 -16.67 13.49 5.53
C ARG A 328 -15.98 13.88 4.23
N LEU A 329 -14.69 14.26 4.30
CA LEU A 329 -13.92 14.60 3.11
C LEU A 329 -13.83 13.43 2.13
N LEU A 330 -13.55 12.24 2.66
CA LEU A 330 -13.35 11.09 1.80
C LEU A 330 -14.67 10.54 1.25
N ILE A 331 -15.79 10.65 1.99
CA ILE A 331 -17.12 10.34 1.48
C ILE A 331 -17.48 11.25 0.29
N CYS A 332 -17.16 12.55 0.36
CA CYS A 332 -17.38 13.45 -0.79
C CYS A 332 -16.58 12.99 -2.02
N TRP A 333 -15.32 12.61 -1.84
CA TRP A 333 -14.50 12.05 -2.92
C TRP A 333 -15.07 10.74 -3.47
N ALA A 334 -15.39 9.80 -2.58
CA ALA A 334 -15.93 8.50 -2.95
C ALA A 334 -17.29 8.61 -3.64
N ALA A 335 -18.13 9.58 -3.25
CA ALA A 335 -19.39 9.87 -3.91
C ALA A 335 -19.18 10.32 -5.37
N LEU A 336 -18.16 11.15 -5.65
CA LEU A 336 -17.81 11.52 -7.01
C LEU A 336 -17.40 10.30 -7.86
N ILE A 337 -16.59 9.39 -7.28
CA ILE A 337 -16.19 8.15 -7.95
C ILE A 337 -17.41 7.23 -8.16
N THR A 338 -18.26 7.07 -7.14
CA THR A 338 -19.53 6.30 -7.25
C THR A 338 -20.39 6.84 -8.39
N ILE A 339 -20.58 8.17 -8.46
CA ILE A 339 -21.34 8.80 -9.54
C ILE A 339 -20.70 8.50 -10.91
N ALA A 340 -19.37 8.60 -11.01
CA ALA A 340 -18.66 8.30 -12.26
C ALA A 340 -18.86 6.84 -12.68
N PHE A 341 -18.70 5.88 -11.76
CA PHE A 341 -18.80 4.45 -12.06
C PHE A 341 -20.23 3.97 -12.34
N VAL A 342 -21.22 4.52 -11.64
CA VAL A 342 -22.61 4.09 -11.75
C VAL A 342 -23.30 4.75 -12.94
N PHE A 343 -23.07 6.04 -13.17
CA PHE A 343 -23.81 6.80 -14.20
C PHE A 343 -23.04 6.93 -15.53
N PHE A 344 -21.68 6.86 -15.51
CA PHE A 344 -20.85 7.01 -16.69
C PHE A 344 -19.97 5.78 -16.99
N PRO A 345 -20.38 4.54 -16.67
CA PRO A 345 -19.52 3.37 -16.82
C PRO A 345 -19.17 3.10 -18.29
N ARG A 346 -20.11 3.32 -19.22
CA ARG A 346 -19.88 3.09 -20.67
C ARG A 346 -18.81 4.04 -21.22
N GLN A 347 -18.86 5.32 -20.84
CA GLN A 347 -17.89 6.32 -21.27
C GLN A 347 -16.47 5.97 -20.77
N ILE A 348 -16.38 5.45 -19.55
CA ILE A 348 -15.11 4.99 -18.99
C ILE A 348 -14.65 3.72 -19.71
N SER A 349 -15.54 2.74 -19.93
CA SER A 349 -15.19 1.45 -20.54
C SER A 349 -14.69 1.59 -21.98
N VAL A 350 -15.27 2.46 -22.78
CA VAL A 350 -14.88 2.72 -24.17
C VAL A 350 -13.45 3.28 -24.31
N LEU A 351 -12.91 3.90 -23.26
CA LEU A 351 -11.52 4.38 -23.26
C LEU A 351 -10.51 3.22 -23.24
N PHE A 352 -10.91 2.04 -22.77
CA PHE A 352 -10.02 0.89 -22.56
C PHE A 352 -10.35 -0.30 -23.47
N PHE A 353 -11.62 -0.44 -23.88
CA PHE A 353 -12.10 -1.59 -24.64
C PHE A 353 -12.78 -1.14 -25.93
N HIS A 354 -12.62 -1.93 -26.99
CA HIS A 354 -13.19 -1.66 -28.32
C HIS A 354 -14.25 -2.70 -28.72
N GLU A 355 -14.25 -3.86 -28.06
CA GLU A 355 -15.21 -4.95 -28.29
C GLU A 355 -16.47 -4.72 -27.48
N GLU A 356 -17.65 -4.65 -28.15
CA GLU A 356 -18.93 -4.30 -27.50
C GLU A 356 -19.30 -5.31 -26.37
N GLU A 357 -18.95 -6.59 -26.52
CA GLU A 357 -19.18 -7.61 -25.52
C GLU A 357 -18.36 -7.32 -24.23
N VAL A 358 -17.08 -7.00 -24.37
CA VAL A 358 -16.18 -6.65 -23.27
C VAL A 358 -16.60 -5.33 -22.62
N ILE A 359 -17.06 -4.37 -23.42
CA ILE A 359 -17.60 -3.09 -22.92
C ILE A 359 -18.82 -3.35 -22.02
N ARG A 360 -19.74 -4.23 -22.42
CA ARG A 360 -20.91 -4.59 -21.58
C ARG A 360 -20.48 -5.18 -20.24
N LEU A 361 -19.58 -6.15 -20.25
CA LEU A 361 -19.03 -6.73 -19.03
C LEU A 361 -18.35 -5.66 -18.13
N SER A 362 -17.61 -4.73 -18.74
CA SER A 362 -16.96 -3.63 -18.02
C SER A 362 -17.97 -2.64 -17.42
N VAL A 363 -19.06 -2.37 -18.10
CA VAL A 363 -20.17 -1.54 -17.59
C VAL A 363 -20.81 -2.19 -16.36
N ASP A 364 -21.06 -3.49 -16.41
CA ASP A 364 -21.63 -4.23 -15.28
C ASP A 364 -20.65 -4.23 -14.10
N TYR A 365 -19.36 -4.51 -14.36
CA TYR A 365 -18.31 -4.47 -13.35
C TYR A 365 -18.25 -3.11 -12.62
N LEU A 366 -18.10 -2.02 -13.41
CA LEU A 366 -17.97 -0.67 -12.82
C LEU A 366 -19.21 -0.26 -12.04
N ARG A 367 -20.42 -0.60 -12.49
CA ARG A 367 -21.63 -0.33 -11.75
C ARG A 367 -21.70 -1.08 -10.43
N ILE A 368 -21.41 -2.39 -10.45
CA ILE A 368 -21.44 -3.23 -9.25
C ILE A 368 -20.43 -2.76 -8.22
N ILE A 369 -19.17 -2.54 -8.64
CA ILE A 369 -18.12 -2.07 -7.74
C ILE A 369 -18.38 -0.63 -7.29
N GLY A 370 -18.91 0.23 -8.16
CA GLY A 370 -19.25 1.62 -7.85
C GLY A 370 -20.15 1.77 -6.61
N PHE A 371 -21.06 0.84 -6.36
CA PHE A 371 -21.89 0.83 -5.16
C PHE A 371 -21.10 0.64 -3.86
N SER A 372 -19.92 0.07 -3.90
CA SER A 372 -19.09 -0.15 -2.72
C SER A 372 -18.04 0.93 -2.44
N GLU A 373 -17.80 1.88 -3.35
CA GLU A 373 -16.72 2.86 -3.25
C GLU A 373 -16.77 3.74 -1.98
N ILE A 374 -17.97 4.17 -1.59
CA ILE A 374 -18.16 4.93 -0.35
C ILE A 374 -17.77 4.06 0.85
N PHE A 375 -18.21 2.81 0.88
CA PHE A 375 -17.93 1.89 1.98
C PHE A 375 -16.46 1.46 2.02
N LEU A 376 -15.82 1.29 0.86
CA LEU A 376 -14.38 1.06 0.74
C LEU A 376 -13.59 2.21 1.37
N SER A 377 -13.98 3.43 1.07
CA SER A 377 -13.35 4.62 1.63
C SER A 377 -13.52 4.71 3.13
N VAL A 378 -14.71 4.39 3.65
CA VAL A 378 -14.98 4.31 5.10
C VAL A 378 -14.14 3.22 5.76
N GLU A 379 -14.06 2.03 5.14
CA GLU A 379 -13.19 0.93 5.61
C GLU A 379 -11.74 1.40 5.74
N MET A 380 -11.14 1.91 4.65
CA MET A 380 -9.73 2.29 4.62
C MET A 380 -9.39 3.39 5.63
N MET A 381 -10.24 4.40 5.74
CA MET A 381 -10.07 5.46 6.74
C MET A 381 -10.15 4.93 8.16
N THR A 382 -11.11 4.06 8.43
CA THR A 382 -11.30 3.52 9.77
C THR A 382 -10.18 2.55 10.15
N VAL A 383 -9.70 1.74 9.20
CA VAL A 383 -8.49 0.91 9.39
C VAL A 383 -7.28 1.79 9.70
N GLY A 384 -7.08 2.88 8.97
CA GLY A 384 -6.02 3.87 9.25
C GLY A 384 -6.13 4.44 10.66
N ALA A 385 -7.33 4.88 11.07
CA ALA A 385 -7.60 5.44 12.39
C ALA A 385 -7.37 4.42 13.51
N LEU A 386 -7.97 3.23 13.42
CA LEU A 386 -7.84 2.17 14.44
C LEU A 386 -6.41 1.65 14.54
N SER A 387 -5.72 1.52 13.42
CA SER A 387 -4.30 1.14 13.40
C SER A 387 -3.44 2.19 14.09
N GLY A 388 -3.73 3.48 13.85
CA GLY A 388 -3.09 4.59 14.57
C GLY A 388 -3.32 4.57 16.08
N LEU A 389 -4.48 4.06 16.53
CA LEU A 389 -4.77 3.81 17.95
C LEU A 389 -4.12 2.51 18.49
N GLY A 390 -3.35 1.79 17.67
CA GLY A 390 -2.72 0.53 18.04
C GLY A 390 -3.64 -0.69 18.03
N ARG A 391 -4.85 -0.58 17.44
CA ARG A 391 -5.85 -1.66 17.38
C ARG A 391 -5.75 -2.49 16.08
N THR A 392 -4.54 -2.75 15.60
CA THR A 392 -4.29 -3.47 14.34
C THR A 392 -4.82 -4.91 14.35
N GLN A 393 -4.82 -5.59 15.51
CA GLN A 393 -5.39 -6.93 15.65
C GLN A 393 -6.89 -6.94 15.34
N LEU A 394 -7.64 -5.95 15.84
CA LEU A 394 -9.07 -5.83 15.58
C LEU A 394 -9.33 -5.53 14.11
N CYS A 395 -8.53 -4.64 13.50
CA CYS A 395 -8.62 -4.36 12.07
C CYS A 395 -8.40 -5.62 11.24
N SER A 396 -7.33 -6.37 11.55
CA SER A 396 -7.01 -7.60 10.83
C SER A 396 -8.10 -8.66 10.98
N LEU A 397 -8.64 -8.86 12.18
CA LEU A 397 -9.71 -9.84 12.44
C LEU A 397 -10.97 -9.54 11.62
N ILE A 398 -11.43 -8.29 11.62
CA ILE A 398 -12.63 -7.87 10.88
C ILE A 398 -12.36 -7.95 9.37
N SER A 399 -11.25 -7.37 8.90
CA SER A 399 -10.93 -7.36 7.47
C SER A 399 -10.75 -8.77 6.91
N VAL A 400 -9.98 -9.63 7.59
CA VAL A 400 -9.75 -11.01 7.14
C VAL A 400 -11.04 -11.81 7.17
N GLY A 401 -11.78 -11.77 8.29
CA GLY A 401 -13.04 -12.50 8.43
C GLY A 401 -14.03 -12.20 7.31
N LEU A 402 -14.26 -10.91 7.05
CA LEU A 402 -15.19 -10.48 6.00
C LEU A 402 -14.64 -10.66 4.57
N THR A 403 -13.32 -10.69 4.40
CA THR A 403 -12.72 -10.93 3.08
C THR A 403 -12.76 -12.43 2.74
N VAL A 404 -12.58 -13.33 3.72
CA VAL A 404 -12.71 -14.80 3.51
C VAL A 404 -14.11 -15.16 3.06
N ILE A 405 -15.16 -14.49 3.59
CA ILE A 405 -16.56 -14.71 3.21
C ILE A 405 -16.80 -14.44 1.70
N ARG A 406 -15.94 -13.67 1.03
CA ARG A 406 -16.03 -13.46 -0.43
C ARG A 406 -16.01 -14.76 -1.22
N ILE A 407 -15.22 -15.75 -0.80
CA ILE A 407 -15.08 -17.03 -1.52
C ILE A 407 -16.39 -17.81 -1.54
N PRO A 408 -16.99 -18.21 -0.38
CA PRO A 408 -18.26 -18.93 -0.41
C PRO A 408 -19.40 -18.09 -0.99
N LEU A 409 -19.41 -16.78 -0.76
CA LEU A 409 -20.43 -15.91 -1.33
C LEU A 409 -20.32 -15.83 -2.86
N ALA A 410 -19.10 -15.72 -3.41
CA ALA A 410 -18.86 -15.76 -4.85
C ALA A 410 -19.27 -17.10 -5.45
N LEU A 411 -18.97 -18.22 -4.79
CA LEU A 411 -19.41 -19.56 -5.22
C LEU A 411 -20.93 -19.67 -5.27
N VAL A 412 -21.62 -19.21 -4.25
CA VAL A 412 -23.09 -19.26 -4.21
C VAL A 412 -23.69 -18.36 -5.28
N LEU A 413 -23.26 -17.09 -5.36
CA LEU A 413 -23.85 -16.12 -6.29
C LEU A 413 -23.50 -16.42 -7.76
N SER A 414 -22.32 -16.95 -8.06
CA SER A 414 -21.94 -17.33 -9.43
C SER A 414 -22.74 -18.52 -9.98
N ASN A 415 -23.29 -19.37 -9.11
CA ASN A 415 -24.15 -20.46 -9.49
C ASN A 415 -25.64 -20.07 -9.65
N THR A 416 -25.97 -18.79 -9.43
CA THR A 416 -27.30 -18.25 -9.70
C THR A 416 -27.37 -17.64 -11.11
N ALA A 417 -28.52 -17.04 -11.46
CA ALA A 417 -28.69 -16.30 -12.71
C ALA A 417 -27.71 -15.10 -12.88
N LEU A 418 -27.01 -14.72 -11.82
CA LEU A 418 -26.01 -13.64 -11.86
C LEU A 418 -24.71 -14.04 -12.56
N GLY A 419 -24.36 -15.35 -12.57
CA GLY A 419 -23.12 -15.81 -13.22
C GLY A 419 -21.88 -15.03 -12.78
N LEU A 420 -21.15 -14.45 -13.74
CA LEU A 420 -19.97 -13.62 -13.49
C LEU A 420 -20.25 -12.43 -12.56
N ASN A 421 -21.38 -11.74 -12.74
CA ASN A 421 -21.79 -10.62 -11.91
C ASN A 421 -21.94 -11.03 -10.44
N GLY A 422 -22.26 -12.30 -10.15
CA GLY A 422 -22.33 -12.84 -8.80
C GLY A 422 -21.00 -12.78 -8.06
N ILE A 423 -19.88 -12.99 -8.74
CA ILE A 423 -18.53 -12.84 -8.16
C ILE A 423 -18.29 -11.38 -7.79
N TRP A 424 -18.61 -10.45 -8.66
CA TRP A 424 -18.42 -9.01 -8.40
C TRP A 424 -19.35 -8.50 -7.30
N TRP A 425 -20.60 -8.99 -7.23
CA TRP A 425 -21.50 -8.70 -6.12
C TRP A 425 -20.97 -9.24 -4.78
N ALA A 426 -20.28 -10.38 -4.76
CA ALA A 426 -19.64 -10.88 -3.55
C ALA A 426 -18.54 -9.94 -3.03
N LEU A 427 -17.76 -9.34 -3.94
CA LEU A 427 -16.79 -8.28 -3.60
C LEU A 427 -17.49 -7.07 -2.99
N THR A 428 -18.52 -6.55 -3.68
CA THR A 428 -19.28 -5.37 -3.26
C THR A 428 -19.94 -5.58 -1.90
N LEU A 429 -20.67 -6.67 -1.70
CA LEU A 429 -21.36 -6.97 -0.43
C LEU A 429 -20.39 -7.10 0.74
N SER A 430 -19.25 -7.76 0.53
CA SER A 430 -18.20 -7.84 1.56
C SER A 430 -17.64 -6.46 1.90
N THR A 431 -17.38 -5.61 0.91
CA THR A 431 -16.84 -4.25 1.11
C THR A 431 -17.86 -3.37 1.83
N VAL A 432 -19.14 -3.43 1.44
CA VAL A 432 -20.22 -2.72 2.12
C VAL A 432 -20.30 -3.14 3.59
N SER A 433 -20.31 -4.45 3.85
CA SER A 433 -20.35 -4.98 5.22
C SER A 433 -19.14 -4.51 6.05
N LYS A 434 -17.94 -4.51 5.47
CA LYS A 434 -16.74 -4.01 6.14
C LYS A 434 -16.85 -2.53 6.47
N GLY A 435 -17.25 -1.69 5.52
CA GLY A 435 -17.41 -0.25 5.75
C GLY A 435 -18.38 0.05 6.88
N ILE A 436 -19.54 -0.63 6.91
CA ILE A 436 -20.54 -0.48 7.96
C ILE A 436 -19.99 -0.92 9.33
N ILE A 437 -19.43 -2.12 9.41
CA ILE A 437 -18.90 -2.69 10.66
C ILE A 437 -17.77 -1.83 11.20
N PHE A 438 -16.82 -1.41 10.38
CA PHE A 438 -15.71 -0.56 10.81
C PHE A 438 -16.18 0.79 11.35
N TYR A 439 -17.18 1.41 10.71
CA TYR A 439 -17.75 2.65 11.19
C TYR A 439 -18.32 2.51 12.62
N PHE A 440 -19.16 1.51 12.85
CA PHE A 440 -19.75 1.28 14.18
C PHE A 440 -18.71 0.86 15.22
N VAL A 441 -17.73 0.04 14.84
CA VAL A 441 -16.62 -0.34 15.74
C VAL A 441 -15.83 0.87 16.19
N PHE A 442 -15.53 1.81 15.28
CA PHE A 442 -14.83 3.03 15.66
C PHE A 442 -15.65 3.89 16.62
N GLN A 443 -16.95 4.08 16.35
CA GLN A 443 -17.85 4.83 17.25
C GLN A 443 -17.88 4.19 18.65
N TYR A 444 -18.04 2.87 18.71
CA TYR A 444 -18.05 2.13 19.99
C TYR A 444 -16.73 2.31 20.77
N ILE A 445 -15.58 2.24 20.09
CA ILE A 445 -14.27 2.43 20.73
C ILE A 445 -14.10 3.87 21.24
N CYS A 446 -14.56 4.86 20.48
CA CYS A 446 -14.52 6.25 20.88
C CYS A 446 -15.35 6.52 22.13
N GLU A 447 -16.50 5.86 22.28
CA GLU A 447 -17.41 6.07 23.42
C GLU A 447 -16.96 5.32 24.67
N HIS A 448 -16.45 4.09 24.53
CA HIS A 448 -16.23 3.20 25.68
C HIS A 448 -14.75 3.01 26.06
N SER A 449 -13.85 2.95 25.08
CA SER A 449 -12.45 2.62 25.35
C SER A 449 -11.55 3.83 25.54
N LEU A 450 -11.81 4.92 24.80
CA LEU A 450 -11.07 6.16 24.99
C LEU A 450 -11.42 6.86 26.30
N LEU A 451 -12.60 6.60 26.88
CA LEU A 451 -13.02 7.17 28.16
C LEU A 451 -12.35 6.49 29.37
N ARG A 452 -11.98 5.21 29.28
CA ARG A 452 -11.44 4.43 30.41
C ARG A 452 -9.96 4.67 30.74
N THR A 453 -9.18 5.31 29.87
CA THR A 453 -7.73 5.54 30.08
C THR A 453 -7.41 6.76 30.96
N THR A 454 -8.39 7.41 31.56
CA THR A 454 -8.21 8.58 32.46
C THR A 454 -7.98 8.20 33.93
N ASN A 455 -8.06 6.90 34.28
CA ASN A 455 -7.96 6.44 35.67
C ASN A 455 -6.79 5.47 35.92
N ARG A 456 -5.67 5.59 35.15
CA ARG A 456 -4.42 4.88 35.51
C ARG A 456 -3.22 5.76 35.30
#